data_85236c035e1ac0560db4b0ee1aaa4db4
#
_entry.id   85236c035e1ac0560db4b0ee1aaa4db4
#
_cell.length_a   1.000
_cell.length_b   1.000
_cell.length_c   1.000
_cell.angle_alpha   90.00
_cell.angle_beta   90.00
_cell.angle_gamma   90.00
#
_symmetry.space_group_name_H-M   'P 1'
#
loop_
_entity.id
_entity.type
_entity.pdbx_description
1 polymer ?
#
loop_
_entity_poly.entity_id
_entity_poly.type
_entity_poly.pdbx_seq_one_letter_code
_entity_poly.pdbx_strand_id
1 'polypeptide(L)'
;MSTRDFTILTDVSMITCIIQRGKADEVVQAAQDAGAQGATIHYGYGSGVRERLGLLGLAVDVEKEVITILVADDQADRIFERIYFAAEMDLPGAGIMYLTKLEKAATYIPPEIKE
;
A
#
# COMPACT_ATOMS: atom_id res chain seq x y z
N MET A 1 -27.49 -28.47 -13.30
CA MET A 1 -26.80 -27.22 -13.62
C MET A 1 -26.08 -26.70 -12.41
N SER A 2 -24.82 -26.39 -12.56
CA SER A 2 -24.08 -25.86 -11.45
C SER A 2 -24.26 -24.35 -11.37
N THR A 3 -24.27 -23.83 -10.17
CA THR A 3 -24.28 -22.41 -9.92
C THR A 3 -22.91 -21.99 -9.45
N ARG A 4 -22.53 -20.81 -9.82
CA ARG A 4 -21.25 -20.24 -9.39
C ARG A 4 -21.55 -19.11 -8.43
N ASP A 5 -20.83 -19.13 -7.33
CA ASP A 5 -20.96 -18.07 -6.35
C ASP A 5 -20.23 -16.82 -6.82
N PHE A 6 -20.83 -15.69 -6.55
CA PHE A 6 -20.22 -14.40 -6.80
C PHE A 6 -20.11 -13.69 -5.46
N THR A 7 -18.95 -13.80 -4.86
CA THR A 7 -18.73 -13.26 -3.51
C THR A 7 -17.98 -11.95 -3.61
N ILE A 8 -18.52 -10.95 -2.95
CA ILE A 8 -17.97 -9.61 -2.96
C ILE A 8 -17.55 -9.25 -1.55
N LEU A 9 -16.37 -8.67 -1.44
CA LEU A 9 -15.88 -8.11 -0.20
C LEU A 9 -16.17 -6.62 -0.20
N THR A 10 -16.78 -6.14 0.87
CA THR A 10 -17.13 -4.73 0.99
C THR A 10 -16.50 -4.06 2.20
N ASP A 11 -15.81 -4.84 3.02
CA ASP A 11 -15.17 -4.33 4.23
C ASP A 11 -13.65 -4.32 4.08
N VAL A 12 -13.18 -3.81 2.94
CA VAL A 12 -11.77 -3.76 2.63
C VAL A 12 -11.38 -2.36 2.20
N SER A 13 -10.13 -2.04 2.45
CA SER A 13 -9.52 -0.79 2.03
C SER A 13 -8.19 -1.09 1.36
N MET A 14 -7.69 -0.12 0.64
CA MET A 14 -6.41 -0.25 -0.06
C MET A 14 -5.46 0.80 0.47
N ILE A 15 -4.30 0.37 0.91
CA ILE A 15 -3.23 1.28 1.29
C ILE A 15 -2.24 1.35 0.14
N THR A 16 -1.91 2.54 -0.29
CA THR A 16 -0.90 2.78 -1.30
C THR A 16 0.25 3.53 -0.65
N CYS A 17 1.46 3.04 -0.87
CA CYS A 17 2.65 3.65 -0.30
C CYS A 17 3.65 3.85 -1.43
N ILE A 18 4.01 5.10 -1.70
CA ILE A 18 4.95 5.46 -2.77
C ILE A 18 6.20 5.97 -2.09
N ILE A 19 7.30 5.24 -2.26
CA ILE A 19 8.53 5.52 -1.53
C ILE A 19 9.71 5.43 -2.49
N GLN A 20 10.86 5.79 -1.98
CA GLN A 20 12.08 5.70 -2.74
C GLN A 20 12.51 4.26 -2.90
N ARG A 21 13.22 4.00 -3.96
CA ARG A 21 13.69 2.66 -4.29
C ARG A 21 14.51 2.07 -3.14
N GLY A 22 14.31 0.79 -2.88
CA GLY A 22 15.07 0.06 -1.89
C GLY A 22 14.40 -0.09 -0.54
N LYS A 23 13.21 0.50 -0.37
CA LYS A 23 12.53 0.48 0.92
C LYS A 23 11.34 -0.47 0.98
N ALA A 24 10.96 -1.07 -0.15
CA ALA A 24 9.71 -1.83 -0.22
C ALA A 24 9.71 -3.03 0.71
N ASP A 25 10.81 -3.75 0.81
CA ASP A 25 10.83 -4.97 1.62
C ASP A 25 10.55 -4.68 3.09
N GLU A 26 11.09 -3.59 3.61
CA GLU A 26 10.85 -3.22 5.00
C GLU A 26 9.39 -2.86 5.24
N VAL A 27 8.79 -2.16 4.28
CA VAL A 27 7.39 -1.76 4.39
C VAL A 27 6.48 -2.98 4.32
N VAL A 28 6.75 -3.89 3.39
CA VAL A 28 5.94 -5.10 3.25
C VAL A 28 6.04 -5.95 4.51
N GLN A 29 7.24 -6.08 5.06
CA GLN A 29 7.43 -6.86 6.28
C GLN A 29 6.64 -6.26 7.44
N ALA A 30 6.68 -4.94 7.58
CA ALA A 30 5.94 -4.27 8.65
C ALA A 30 4.43 -4.47 8.48
N ALA A 31 3.95 -4.40 7.25
CA ALA A 31 2.53 -4.61 6.99
C ALA A 31 2.11 -6.03 7.33
N GLN A 32 2.91 -7.01 6.95
CA GLN A 32 2.61 -8.41 7.24
C GLN A 32 2.65 -8.68 8.74
N ASP A 33 3.61 -8.11 9.44
CA ASP A 33 3.69 -8.26 10.89
C ASP A 33 2.46 -7.66 11.58
N ALA A 34 1.84 -6.67 10.97
CA ALA A 34 0.65 -6.04 11.51
C ALA A 34 -0.64 -6.73 11.08
N GLY A 35 -0.57 -7.74 10.23
CA GLY A 35 -1.73 -8.53 9.85
C GLY A 35 -2.08 -8.54 8.38
N ALA A 36 -1.35 -7.81 7.53
CA ALA A 36 -1.65 -7.82 6.10
C ALA A 36 -1.27 -9.16 5.49
N GLN A 37 -2.08 -9.62 4.54
CA GLN A 37 -1.86 -10.92 3.92
C GLN A 37 -0.85 -10.87 2.79
N GLY A 38 -0.77 -9.78 2.07
CA GLY A 38 0.15 -9.70 0.96
C GLY A 38 0.21 -8.28 0.42
N ALA A 39 1.10 -8.10 -0.56
CA ALA A 39 1.31 -6.79 -1.15
C ALA A 39 1.72 -6.96 -2.60
N THR A 40 1.42 -5.94 -3.39
CA THR A 40 1.88 -5.85 -4.77
C THR A 40 2.85 -4.69 -4.85
N ILE A 41 4.01 -4.94 -5.46
CA ILE A 41 5.03 -3.92 -5.62
C ILE A 41 5.23 -3.68 -7.09
N HIS A 42 5.23 -2.42 -7.50
CA HIS A 42 5.61 -2.08 -8.85
C HIS A 42 6.45 -0.81 -8.81
N TYR A 43 7.01 -0.44 -9.95
CA TYR A 43 8.00 0.62 -10.02
C TYR A 43 7.49 1.74 -10.91
N GLY A 44 7.93 2.94 -10.62
CA GLY A 44 7.57 4.10 -11.41
C GLY A 44 8.57 5.20 -11.22
N TYR A 45 8.32 6.30 -11.87
CA TYR A 45 9.16 7.49 -11.75
C TYR A 45 8.30 8.64 -11.28
N GLY A 46 8.87 9.47 -10.43
CA GLY A 46 8.16 10.63 -9.94
C GLY A 46 9.11 11.60 -9.29
N SER A 47 8.63 12.81 -9.04
CA SER A 47 9.41 13.81 -8.35
C SER A 47 8.57 14.46 -7.27
N GLY A 48 9.13 14.56 -6.07
CA GLY A 48 8.49 15.27 -4.99
C GLY A 48 8.98 16.70 -4.94
N VAL A 49 8.45 17.42 -3.99
CA VAL A 49 8.84 18.81 -3.81
C VAL A 49 10.33 18.93 -3.55
N ARG A 50 10.87 18.01 -2.76
CA ARG A 50 12.28 18.07 -2.41
C ARG A 50 13.18 17.80 -3.60
N GLU A 51 12.83 16.83 -4.43
CA GLU A 51 13.61 16.56 -5.63
C GLU A 51 13.55 17.75 -6.58
N ARG A 52 12.41 18.45 -6.61
CA ARG A 52 12.28 19.63 -7.46
C ARG A 52 13.13 20.77 -6.98
N LEU A 53 13.25 20.95 -5.68
CA LEU A 53 14.02 22.03 -5.11
C LEU A 53 15.51 21.74 -5.05
N GLY A 54 15.88 20.49 -5.27
CA GLY A 54 17.29 20.13 -5.35
C GLY A 54 17.87 20.55 -6.67
N LEU A 55 19.16 20.48 -6.81
CA LEU A 55 19.88 20.65 -8.07
C LEU A 55 19.37 21.82 -8.91
N LEU A 56 19.53 23.04 -8.39
CA LEU A 56 19.26 24.25 -9.15
C LEU A 56 17.79 24.42 -9.51
N GLY A 57 16.89 23.82 -8.74
CA GLY A 57 15.46 23.98 -8.98
C GLY A 57 14.92 23.18 -10.13
N LEU A 58 15.70 22.27 -10.69
CA LEU A 58 15.21 21.43 -11.76
C LEU A 58 14.42 20.27 -11.20
N ALA A 59 13.34 19.91 -11.88
CA ALA A 59 12.60 18.70 -11.52
C ALA A 59 13.41 17.48 -11.92
N VAL A 60 13.62 16.58 -10.98
CA VAL A 60 14.35 15.34 -11.23
C VAL A 60 13.41 14.18 -10.96
N ASP A 61 13.14 13.40 -11.99
CA ASP A 61 12.35 12.19 -11.82
C ASP A 61 13.22 11.11 -11.20
N VAL A 62 12.74 10.54 -10.12
CA VAL A 62 13.47 9.53 -9.37
C VAL A 62 12.66 8.25 -9.38
N GLU A 63 13.35 7.14 -9.48
CA GLU A 63 12.70 5.84 -9.45
C GLU A 63 12.03 5.63 -8.09
N LYS A 64 10.77 5.19 -8.12
CA LYS A 64 9.98 4.98 -6.93
C LYS A 64 9.49 3.54 -6.89
N GLU A 65 9.22 3.07 -5.69
CA GLU A 65 8.51 1.82 -5.48
C GLU A 65 7.11 2.15 -5.00
N VAL A 66 6.13 1.49 -5.60
CA VAL A 66 4.72 1.68 -5.25
C VAL A 66 4.22 0.38 -4.67
N ILE A 67 3.78 0.43 -3.43
CA ILE A 67 3.31 -0.75 -2.72
C ILE A 67 1.81 -0.61 -2.52
N THR A 68 1.07 -1.62 -2.95
CA THR A 68 -0.39 -1.64 -2.80
C THR A 68 -0.75 -2.82 -1.91
N ILE A 69 -1.48 -2.54 -0.84
CA ILE A 69 -1.84 -3.54 0.15
C ILE A 69 -3.34 -3.45 0.41
N LEU A 70 -4.04 -4.58 0.26
CA LEU A 70 -5.44 -4.64 0.61
C LEU A 70 -5.56 -5.11 2.05
N VAL A 71 -6.39 -4.42 2.83
CA VAL A 71 -6.53 -4.68 4.25
C VAL A 71 -8.00 -4.71 4.63
N ALA A 72 -8.32 -5.47 5.66
CA ALA A 72 -9.66 -5.42 6.23
C ALA A 72 -9.85 -4.08 6.94
N ASP A 73 -11.06 -3.55 6.88
CA ASP A 73 -11.33 -2.23 7.45
C ASP A 73 -10.98 -2.15 8.93
N ASP A 74 -11.23 -3.23 9.68
CA ASP A 74 -10.98 -3.22 11.11
C ASP A 74 -9.50 -3.31 11.47
N GLN A 75 -8.63 -3.55 10.48
CA GLN A 75 -7.19 -3.58 10.67
C GLN A 75 -6.50 -2.41 9.98
N ALA A 76 -7.25 -1.62 9.24
CA ALA A 76 -6.65 -0.64 8.34
C ALA A 76 -5.84 0.41 9.08
N ASP A 77 -6.37 0.93 10.17
CA ASP A 77 -5.67 1.99 10.90
C ASP A 77 -4.37 1.49 11.50
N ARG A 78 -4.38 0.28 12.05
CA ARG A 78 -3.17 -0.28 12.65
C ARG A 78 -2.10 -0.54 11.59
N ILE A 79 -2.50 -1.11 10.47
CA ILE A 79 -1.53 -1.41 9.41
C ILE A 79 -1.00 -0.11 8.81
N PHE A 80 -1.87 0.87 8.63
CA PHE A 80 -1.46 2.18 8.11
C PHE A 80 -0.39 2.81 8.99
N GLU A 81 -0.60 2.77 10.30
CA GLU A 81 0.36 3.35 11.23
C GLU A 81 1.69 2.61 11.20
N ARG A 82 1.65 1.27 11.12
CA ARG A 82 2.88 0.50 11.06
C ARG A 82 3.66 0.78 9.80
N ILE A 83 2.97 0.93 8.68
CA ILE A 83 3.64 1.28 7.43
C ILE A 83 4.23 2.68 7.52
N TYR A 84 3.50 3.60 8.12
CA TYR A 84 3.96 4.98 8.28
C TYR A 84 5.34 5.03 8.94
N PHE A 85 5.52 4.28 10.01
CA PHE A 85 6.79 4.29 10.72
C PHE A 85 7.86 3.48 10.00
N ALA A 86 7.50 2.36 9.40
CA ALA A 86 8.48 1.56 8.66
C ALA A 86 9.01 2.31 7.45
N ALA A 87 8.17 3.11 6.81
CA ALA A 87 8.57 3.90 5.65
C ALA A 87 9.19 5.24 6.04
N GLU A 88 9.25 5.52 7.33
CA GLU A 88 9.82 6.77 7.83
C GLU A 88 9.14 8.00 7.24
N MET A 89 7.80 7.94 7.19
CA MET A 89 7.03 9.04 6.62
C MET A 89 7.12 10.33 7.42
N ASP A 90 7.61 10.23 8.65
CA ASP A 90 7.85 11.39 9.48
C ASP A 90 9.14 12.12 9.11
N LEU A 91 9.88 11.64 8.11
CA LEU A 91 11.10 12.28 7.64
C LEU A 91 10.86 12.95 6.30
N PRO A 92 11.54 14.08 6.03
CA PRO A 92 11.38 14.75 4.73
C PRO A 92 11.84 13.87 3.58
N GLY A 93 11.09 13.89 2.50
CA GLY A 93 11.49 13.19 1.28
C GLY A 93 11.21 11.70 1.30
N ALA A 94 10.56 11.18 2.33
CA ALA A 94 10.29 9.75 2.41
C ALA A 94 9.32 9.27 1.35
N GLY A 95 8.29 10.06 1.05
CA GLY A 95 7.30 9.66 0.06
C GLY A 95 5.90 10.08 0.48
N ILE A 96 4.92 9.33 0.02
CA ILE A 96 3.53 9.60 0.38
C ILE A 96 2.81 8.27 0.52
N MET A 97 1.83 8.23 1.40
CA MET A 97 0.97 7.07 1.51
C MET A 97 -0.46 7.53 1.75
N TYR A 98 -1.41 6.71 1.35
CA TYR A 98 -2.81 7.03 1.52
C TYR A 98 -3.63 5.77 1.58
N LEU A 99 -4.85 5.91 2.09
CA LEU A 99 -5.78 4.81 2.25
C LEU A 99 -7.05 5.15 1.48
N THR A 100 -7.52 4.17 0.72
CA THR A 100 -8.74 4.32 -0.06
C THR A 100 -9.70 3.23 0.34
N LYS A 101 -10.92 3.61 0.70
CA LYS A 101 -11.97 2.65 0.97
C LYS A 101 -12.46 2.08 -0.37
N LEU A 102 -12.51 0.76 -0.47
CA LEU A 102 -12.97 0.11 -1.68
C LEU A 102 -14.45 -0.21 -1.55
N GLU A 103 -15.18 0.06 -2.62
CA GLU A 103 -16.61 -0.31 -2.66
C GLU A 103 -16.77 -1.81 -2.75
N LYS A 104 -15.97 -2.44 -3.59
CA LYS A 104 -16.06 -3.87 -3.85
C LYS A 104 -14.68 -4.41 -4.16
N ALA A 105 -14.43 -5.62 -3.70
CA ALA A 105 -13.26 -6.38 -4.09
C ALA A 105 -13.70 -7.84 -4.21
N ALA A 106 -12.95 -8.60 -4.96
CA ALA A 106 -13.28 -10.01 -5.15
C ALA A 106 -12.01 -10.82 -5.24
N THR A 107 -12.01 -11.95 -4.58
CA THR A 107 -10.94 -12.91 -4.64
C THR A 107 -11.48 -14.25 -4.20
N TYR A 108 -10.71 -15.31 -4.33
CA TYR A 108 -11.11 -16.60 -3.81
C TYR A 108 -11.12 -16.55 -2.28
N ILE A 109 -12.17 -17.05 -1.69
CA ILE A 109 -12.32 -17.10 -0.24
C ILE A 109 -12.47 -18.54 0.17
N PRO A 110 -11.57 -19.06 1.02
CA PRO A 110 -11.70 -20.45 1.47
C PRO A 110 -13.00 -20.67 2.23
N PRO A 111 -13.61 -21.87 2.11
CA PRO A 111 -14.90 -22.10 2.76
C PRO A 111 -14.90 -21.91 4.27
N GLU A 112 -13.78 -22.17 4.94
CA GLU A 112 -13.70 -22.05 6.40
C GLU A 112 -13.75 -20.60 6.88
N ILE A 113 -13.57 -19.63 5.97
CA ILE A 113 -13.64 -18.21 6.33
C ILE A 113 -14.98 -17.61 5.92
N LYS A 114 -15.63 -18.26 5.00
CA LYS A 114 -16.80 -17.73 4.33
C LYS A 114 -18.08 -18.05 5.09
N GLU A 115 -18.26 -17.53 6.19
CA GLU A 115 -19.43 -17.87 7.02
C GLU A 115 -20.55 -16.84 6.85
#